data_5a368d59aa469d691ef33214a758dd3f
#
_entry.id   5a368d59aa469d691ef33214a758dd3f
#
_cell.length_a   1.000
_cell.length_b   1.000
_cell.length_c   1.000
_cell.angle_alpha   90.00
_cell.angle_beta   90.00
_cell.angle_gamma   90.00
#
_symmetry.space_group_name_H-M   'P 1'
#
loop_
_entity.id
_entity.type
_entity.pdbx_description
1 polymer ?
#
loop_
_entity_poly.entity_id
_entity_poly.type
_entity_poly.pdbx_seq_one_letter_code
_entity_poly.pdbx_strand_id
1 'polypeptide(L)'
;QAISSCPTTIEEILRLAEMVEKDEMRIDELVDGLVDADGEDIVGEEMSEEEELEEIEEDEGEEDADMASADLEQLKQDSLVHFNKIRRLYKKMRKILSEKGYRSRAYKDLQESISGELLMIRFTAKQVEHLCGGLRQLVERVRGHEREIMELCTRNASMPRPHFIKVFPGNETNLKWVAEEIASGKAFAKALERFKPAIVEQQ
;
A
#
# COMPACT_ATOMS: atom_id res chain seq x y z
N GLN A 1 -6.86 -7.44 0.88
CA GLN A 1 -5.74 -7.88 1.74
C GLN A 1 -4.38 -7.35 1.25
N ALA A 2 -3.99 -7.50 -0.02
CA ALA A 2 -2.68 -7.03 -0.51
C ALA A 2 -2.46 -5.52 -0.31
N ILE A 3 -3.48 -4.70 -0.58
CA ILE A 3 -3.45 -3.24 -0.42
C ILE A 3 -3.25 -2.86 1.05
N SER A 4 -4.02 -3.47 1.96
CA SER A 4 -3.96 -3.19 3.40
C SER A 4 -2.70 -3.73 4.08
N SER A 5 -1.96 -4.62 3.43
CA SER A 5 -0.73 -5.19 3.96
C SER A 5 0.52 -4.41 3.59
N CYS A 6 0.45 -3.52 2.59
CA CYS A 6 1.61 -2.76 2.11
C CYS A 6 1.75 -1.43 2.89
N PRO A 7 2.86 -1.19 3.61
CA PRO A 7 3.07 0.05 4.35
C PRO A 7 2.98 1.31 3.49
N THR A 8 3.48 1.27 2.26
CA THR A 8 3.42 2.40 1.32
C THR A 8 1.99 2.75 0.94
N THR A 9 1.12 1.74 0.79
CA THR A 9 -0.30 1.96 0.49
C THR A 9 -1.02 2.58 1.69
N ILE A 10 -0.69 2.14 2.92
CA ILE A 10 -1.23 2.74 4.14
C ILE A 10 -0.79 4.20 4.27
N GLU A 11 0.47 4.52 3.96
CA GLU A 11 0.96 5.90 3.94
C GLU A 11 0.20 6.76 2.94
N GLU A 12 -0.06 6.25 1.75
CA GLU A 12 -0.82 6.96 0.72
C GLU A 12 -2.27 7.21 1.14
N ILE A 13 -2.95 6.21 1.73
CA ILE A 13 -4.29 6.38 2.29
C ILE A 13 -4.30 7.46 3.38
N LEU A 14 -3.32 7.45 4.29
CA LEU A 14 -3.23 8.45 5.36
C LEU A 14 -2.92 9.85 4.81
N ARG A 15 -2.18 9.96 3.69
CA ARG A 15 -1.94 11.22 2.98
C ARG A 15 -3.24 11.77 2.37
N LEU A 16 -4.02 10.92 1.71
CA LEU A 16 -5.32 11.28 1.16
C LEU A 16 -6.30 11.72 2.26
N ALA A 17 -6.34 10.98 3.37
CA ALA A 17 -7.14 11.35 4.54
C ALA A 17 -6.72 12.71 5.13
N GLU A 18 -5.42 13.04 5.12
CA GLU A 18 -4.93 14.36 5.54
C GLU A 18 -5.38 15.49 4.60
N MET A 19 -5.46 15.22 3.29
CA MET A 19 -6.01 16.18 2.32
C MET A 19 -7.50 16.43 2.57
N VAL A 20 -8.27 15.39 2.91
CA VAL A 20 -9.68 15.54 3.31
C VAL A 20 -9.82 16.32 4.62
N GLU A 21 -8.94 16.06 5.60
CA GLU A 21 -8.92 16.80 6.88
C GLU A 21 -8.63 18.29 6.71
N LYS A 22 -7.84 18.67 5.68
CA LYS A 22 -7.49 20.06 5.33
C LYS A 22 -8.44 20.71 4.32
N ASP A 23 -9.50 20.04 3.93
CA ASP A 23 -10.42 20.48 2.87
C ASP A 23 -9.76 20.70 1.49
N GLU A 24 -8.63 20.04 1.25
CA GLU A 24 -7.94 20.04 -0.05
C GLU A 24 -8.54 18.99 -1.01
N MET A 25 -9.34 18.06 -0.48
CA MET A 25 -10.03 16.98 -1.21
C MET A 25 -11.38 16.70 -0.56
N ARG A 26 -12.41 16.45 -1.36
CA ARG A 26 -13.73 16.07 -0.84
C ARG A 26 -13.71 14.61 -0.37
N ILE A 27 -14.55 14.29 0.64
CA ILE A 27 -14.65 12.94 1.18
C ILE A 27 -15.20 11.95 0.16
N ASP A 28 -16.18 12.33 -0.65
CA ASP A 28 -16.79 11.51 -1.68
C ASP A 28 -15.82 11.14 -2.85
N GLU A 29 -14.72 11.86 -2.99
CA GLU A 29 -13.64 11.45 -3.90
C GLU A 29 -12.77 10.31 -3.34
N LEU A 30 -12.80 10.09 -2.03
CA LEU A 30 -11.98 9.10 -1.33
C LEU A 30 -12.80 7.89 -0.87
N VAL A 31 -13.99 8.13 -0.32
CA VAL A 31 -14.82 7.13 0.37
C VAL A 31 -16.24 7.18 -0.19
N ASP A 32 -16.77 6.02 -0.61
CA ASP A 32 -18.17 5.85 -1.04
C ASP A 32 -19.10 5.61 0.15
N GLY A 33 -18.58 5.12 1.28
CA GLY A 33 -19.38 4.82 2.48
C GLY A 33 -18.59 4.09 3.55
N LEU A 34 -19.25 3.77 4.64
CA LEU A 34 -18.72 2.97 5.73
C LEU A 34 -19.53 1.69 5.89
N VAL A 35 -18.86 0.60 6.21
CA VAL A 35 -19.47 -0.71 6.47
C VAL A 35 -19.29 -1.07 7.93
N ASP A 36 -20.25 -1.78 8.51
CA ASP A 36 -20.13 -2.34 9.86
C ASP A 36 -19.34 -3.67 9.87
N ALA A 37 -19.19 -4.25 11.08
CA ALA A 37 -18.49 -5.52 11.25
C ALA A 37 -19.18 -6.71 10.57
N ASP A 38 -20.45 -6.60 10.26
CA ASP A 38 -21.26 -7.61 9.57
C ASP A 38 -21.30 -7.38 8.04
N GLY A 39 -20.72 -6.26 7.57
CA GLY A 39 -20.62 -5.89 6.16
C GLY A 39 -21.86 -5.18 5.62
N GLU A 40 -22.71 -4.66 6.50
CA GLU A 40 -23.86 -3.83 6.12
C GLU A 40 -23.44 -2.35 6.02
N ASP A 41 -23.95 -1.63 5.04
CA ASP A 41 -23.65 -0.21 4.83
C ASP A 41 -24.27 0.64 5.97
N ILE A 42 -23.43 1.35 6.72
CA ILE A 42 -23.88 2.20 7.84
C ILE A 42 -24.29 3.59 7.33
N VAL A 43 -23.65 4.07 6.27
CA VAL A 43 -23.92 5.37 5.63
C VAL A 43 -23.65 5.25 4.14
N GLY A 44 -24.62 5.45 3.34
CA GLY A 44 -24.56 5.46 1.87
C GLY A 44 -25.66 4.62 1.25
N GLU A 45 -26.80 5.21 0.97
CA GLU A 45 -27.76 4.60 0.06
C GLU A 45 -27.12 4.49 -1.32
N GLU A 46 -27.30 3.32 -1.94
CA GLU A 46 -26.86 3.02 -3.29
C GLU A 46 -27.45 4.05 -4.27
N MET A 47 -26.62 4.95 -4.79
CA MET A 47 -26.92 5.50 -6.10
C MET A 47 -26.62 4.40 -7.12
N SER A 48 -27.61 3.55 -7.37
CA SER A 48 -27.60 2.65 -8.51
C SER A 48 -27.53 3.48 -9.79
N GLU A 49 -26.48 3.27 -10.58
CA GLU A 49 -26.41 3.71 -11.97
C GLU A 49 -27.42 2.93 -12.81
N GLU A 50 -28.70 3.23 -12.69
CA GLU A 50 -29.76 2.87 -13.62
C GLU A 50 -31.05 3.60 -13.23
N GLU A 51 -31.17 4.89 -13.61
CA GLU A 51 -32.48 5.45 -13.91
C GLU A 51 -32.37 6.49 -15.02
N GLU A 52 -33.10 6.20 -16.09
CA GLU A 52 -33.31 6.97 -17.28
C GLU A 52 -33.92 8.36 -16.98
N LEU A 53 -33.52 9.31 -17.84
CA LEU A 53 -34.09 10.62 -18.03
C LEU A 53 -35.62 10.61 -18.02
N GLU A 54 -36.22 11.09 -16.96
CA GLU A 54 -37.53 11.74 -17.04
C GLU A 54 -37.42 13.16 -16.47
N GLU A 55 -37.81 14.13 -17.30
CA GLU A 55 -37.95 15.55 -16.97
C GLU A 55 -38.88 15.70 -15.77
N ILE A 56 -38.40 16.22 -14.65
CA ILE A 56 -39.20 16.73 -13.56
C ILE A 56 -38.78 18.16 -13.26
N GLU A 57 -39.81 19.01 -13.24
CA GLU A 57 -39.80 20.46 -13.16
C GLU A 57 -39.08 21.00 -11.92
N GLU A 58 -38.41 22.14 -12.13
CA GLU A 58 -37.75 23.00 -11.15
C GLU A 58 -38.76 23.44 -10.04
N ASP A 59 -38.55 23.03 -8.79
CA ASP A 59 -38.81 23.85 -7.59
C ASP A 59 -38.46 23.22 -6.19
N GLU A 60 -37.63 22.14 -6.11
CA GLU A 60 -37.28 21.56 -4.79
C GLU A 60 -35.76 21.53 -4.49
N GLY A 61 -34.99 22.37 -5.16
CA GLY A 61 -33.50 22.23 -5.22
C GLY A 61 -32.70 22.70 -4.01
N GLU A 62 -33.27 23.38 -2.99
CA GLU A 62 -32.45 23.91 -1.87
C GLU A 62 -32.45 22.99 -0.63
N GLU A 63 -33.51 22.28 -0.34
CA GLU A 63 -33.61 21.39 0.82
C GLU A 63 -32.81 20.08 0.59
N ASP A 64 -32.85 19.52 -0.62
CA ASP A 64 -32.08 18.30 -0.98
C ASP A 64 -30.56 18.54 -1.03
N ALA A 65 -30.13 19.74 -1.42
CA ALA A 65 -28.72 20.13 -1.43
C ALA A 65 -28.15 20.29 0.00
N ASP A 66 -28.95 20.78 0.94
CA ASP A 66 -28.57 20.92 2.35
C ASP A 66 -28.52 19.57 3.06
N MET A 67 -29.41 18.63 2.76
CA MET A 67 -29.38 17.26 3.29
C MET A 67 -28.17 16.51 2.76
N ALA A 68 -27.91 16.52 1.46
CA ALA A 68 -26.75 15.89 0.86
C ALA A 68 -25.42 16.46 1.41
N SER A 69 -25.37 17.76 1.72
CA SER A 69 -24.23 18.40 2.36
C SER A 69 -24.02 17.93 3.80
N ALA A 70 -25.10 17.74 4.56
CA ALA A 70 -25.04 17.22 5.93
C ALA A 70 -24.57 15.76 5.97
N ASP A 71 -25.03 14.94 5.06
CA ASP A 71 -24.64 13.52 4.94
C ASP A 71 -23.15 13.38 4.58
N LEU A 72 -22.64 14.22 3.68
CA LEU A 72 -21.21 14.25 3.33
C LEU A 72 -20.33 14.70 4.50
N GLU A 73 -20.79 15.68 5.28
CA GLU A 73 -20.04 16.10 6.47
C GLU A 73 -20.05 15.03 7.56
N GLN A 74 -21.17 14.32 7.74
CA GLN A 74 -21.27 13.16 8.63
C GLN A 74 -20.30 12.06 8.18
N LEU A 75 -20.36 11.67 6.90
CA LEU A 75 -19.44 10.68 6.32
C LEU A 75 -17.98 11.07 6.52
N LYS A 76 -17.65 12.36 6.36
CA LYS A 76 -16.31 12.89 6.59
C LYS A 76 -15.88 12.70 8.04
N GLN A 77 -16.72 13.07 9.01
CA GLN A 77 -16.41 12.97 10.43
C GLN A 77 -16.20 11.51 10.85
N ASP A 78 -17.10 10.62 10.45
CA ASP A 78 -17.02 9.20 10.78
C ASP A 78 -15.80 8.53 10.11
N SER A 79 -15.53 8.84 8.85
CA SER A 79 -14.32 8.35 8.15
C SER A 79 -13.03 8.82 8.82
N LEU A 80 -12.98 10.08 9.27
CA LEU A 80 -11.81 10.63 9.96
C LEU A 80 -11.55 9.93 11.31
N VAL A 81 -12.56 9.41 11.99
CA VAL A 81 -12.39 8.58 13.20
C VAL A 81 -11.58 7.33 12.87
N HIS A 82 -11.96 6.60 11.82
CA HIS A 82 -11.24 5.41 11.34
C HIS A 82 -9.82 5.76 10.87
N PHE A 83 -9.64 6.80 10.06
CA PHE A 83 -8.31 7.23 9.61
C PHE A 83 -7.39 7.61 10.76
N ASN A 84 -7.91 8.29 11.80
CA ASN A 84 -7.14 8.63 12.99
C ASN A 84 -6.72 7.39 13.79
N LYS A 85 -7.57 6.35 13.84
CA LYS A 85 -7.26 5.07 14.46
C LYS A 85 -6.15 4.35 13.68
N ILE A 86 -6.27 4.28 12.35
CA ILE A 86 -5.25 3.73 11.45
C ILE A 86 -3.92 4.49 11.62
N ARG A 87 -3.93 5.81 11.65
CA ARG A 87 -2.75 6.66 11.86
C ARG A 87 -2.00 6.32 13.16
N ARG A 88 -2.75 6.08 14.26
CA ARG A 88 -2.17 5.68 15.56
C ARG A 88 -1.58 4.27 15.52
N LEU A 89 -2.26 3.32 14.89
CA LEU A 89 -1.78 1.95 14.73
C LEU A 89 -0.53 1.91 13.83
N TYR A 90 -0.54 2.68 12.74
CA TYR A 90 0.59 2.77 11.81
C TYR A 90 1.86 3.34 12.48
N LYS A 91 1.72 4.39 13.30
CA LYS A 91 2.85 4.91 14.09
C LYS A 91 3.45 3.86 15.02
N LYS A 92 2.61 3.04 15.68
CA LYS A 92 3.07 1.93 16.52
C LYS A 92 3.75 0.84 15.68
N MET A 93 3.18 0.50 14.53
CA MET A 93 3.71 -0.49 13.62
C MET A 93 5.11 -0.10 13.11
N ARG A 94 5.32 1.17 12.70
CA ARG A 94 6.64 1.68 12.28
C ARG A 94 7.69 1.58 13.40
N LYS A 95 7.30 1.87 14.65
CA LYS A 95 8.20 1.73 15.80
C LYS A 95 8.60 0.28 16.01
N ILE A 96 7.64 -0.66 15.98
CA ILE A 96 7.93 -2.09 16.13
C ILE A 96 8.77 -2.61 14.95
N LEU A 97 8.53 -2.12 13.73
CA LEU A 97 9.35 -2.47 12.57
C LEU A 97 10.82 -2.13 12.78
N SER A 98 11.11 -0.93 13.31
CA SER A 98 12.50 -0.50 13.59
C SER A 98 13.16 -1.26 14.75
N GLU A 99 12.38 -1.67 15.77
CA GLU A 99 12.91 -2.33 16.96
C GLU A 99 13.02 -3.86 16.81
N LYS A 100 12.01 -4.51 16.21
CA LYS A 100 11.84 -5.97 16.20
C LYS A 100 11.78 -6.59 14.79
N GLY A 101 11.70 -5.75 13.75
CA GLY A 101 11.58 -6.18 12.37
C GLY A 101 10.18 -6.69 11.98
N TYR A 102 9.98 -6.90 10.68
CA TYR A 102 8.70 -7.27 10.06
C TYR A 102 8.22 -8.69 10.39
N ARG A 103 9.10 -9.58 10.85
CA ARG A 103 8.76 -10.98 11.21
C ARG A 103 8.17 -11.11 12.61
N SER A 104 8.20 -10.06 13.44
CA SER A 104 7.69 -10.10 14.80
C SER A 104 6.16 -10.28 14.82
N ARG A 105 5.66 -11.05 15.80
CA ARG A 105 4.23 -11.26 15.99
C ARG A 105 3.51 -9.93 16.20
N ALA A 106 4.07 -9.05 17.03
CA ALA A 106 3.51 -7.75 17.31
C ALA A 106 3.34 -6.85 16.05
N TYR A 107 4.25 -6.98 15.05
CA TYR A 107 4.09 -6.31 13.77
C TYR A 107 2.88 -6.85 12.99
N LYS A 108 2.74 -8.18 12.95
CA LYS A 108 1.63 -8.83 12.26
C LYS A 108 0.27 -8.53 12.90
N ASP A 109 0.20 -8.57 14.24
CA ASP A 109 -1.02 -8.25 14.99
C ASP A 109 -1.49 -6.79 14.70
N LEU A 110 -0.55 -5.83 14.59
CA LEU A 110 -0.86 -4.46 14.21
C LEU A 110 -1.27 -4.34 12.74
N GLN A 111 -0.62 -5.08 11.85
CA GLN A 111 -0.99 -5.13 10.43
C GLN A 111 -2.43 -5.66 10.25
N GLU A 112 -2.80 -6.71 10.96
CA GLU A 112 -4.17 -7.25 10.99
C GLU A 112 -5.16 -6.23 11.54
N SER A 113 -4.81 -5.52 12.61
CA SER A 113 -5.65 -4.46 13.17
C SER A 113 -5.87 -3.30 12.19
N ILE A 114 -4.83 -2.87 11.47
CA ILE A 114 -4.96 -1.84 10.42
C ILE A 114 -5.82 -2.36 9.27
N SER A 115 -5.64 -3.61 8.87
CA SER A 115 -6.45 -4.22 7.81
C SER A 115 -7.92 -4.27 8.20
N GLY A 116 -8.25 -4.59 9.45
CA GLY A 116 -9.62 -4.57 9.96
C GLY A 116 -10.24 -3.17 9.88
N GLU A 117 -9.53 -2.12 10.29
CA GLU A 117 -10.04 -0.75 10.19
C GLU A 117 -10.22 -0.30 8.73
N LEU A 118 -9.33 -0.71 7.82
CA LEU A 118 -9.46 -0.37 6.41
C LEU A 118 -10.64 -1.08 5.72
N LEU A 119 -11.06 -2.23 6.23
CA LEU A 119 -12.23 -2.96 5.72
C LEU A 119 -13.55 -2.29 6.11
N MET A 120 -13.56 -1.45 7.16
CA MET A 120 -14.73 -0.64 7.53
C MET A 120 -14.93 0.56 6.61
N ILE A 121 -13.99 0.87 5.72
CA ILE A 121 -14.04 2.01 4.82
C ILE A 121 -14.22 1.49 3.39
N ARG A 122 -15.31 1.88 2.74
CA ARG A 122 -15.57 1.62 1.34
C ARG A 122 -14.93 2.73 0.50
N PHE A 123 -13.77 2.45 -0.07
CA PHE A 123 -13.08 3.40 -0.94
C PHE A 123 -13.73 3.46 -2.32
N THR A 124 -13.71 4.64 -2.95
CA THR A 124 -14.17 4.81 -4.33
C THR A 124 -13.37 3.92 -5.30
N ALA A 125 -14.00 3.45 -6.37
CA ALA A 125 -13.35 2.63 -7.38
C ALA A 125 -12.08 3.30 -7.96
N LYS A 126 -12.13 4.62 -8.16
CA LYS A 126 -11.01 5.45 -8.62
C LYS A 126 -9.81 5.38 -7.66
N GLN A 127 -10.07 5.46 -6.35
CA GLN A 127 -8.99 5.38 -5.36
C GLN A 127 -8.43 3.97 -5.23
N VAL A 128 -9.29 2.94 -5.29
CA VAL A 128 -8.81 1.55 -5.32
C VAL A 128 -7.90 1.31 -6.52
N GLU A 129 -8.26 1.80 -7.71
CA GLU A 129 -7.44 1.69 -8.91
C GLU A 129 -6.11 2.43 -8.77
N HIS A 130 -6.13 3.66 -8.23
CA HIS A 130 -4.93 4.45 -7.93
C HIS A 130 -3.97 3.70 -6.99
N LEU A 131 -4.48 3.17 -5.87
CA LEU A 131 -3.69 2.42 -4.89
C LEU A 131 -3.13 1.11 -5.49
N CYS A 132 -3.92 0.41 -6.29
CA CYS A 132 -3.46 -0.78 -7.03
C CYS A 132 -2.37 -0.43 -8.05
N GLY A 133 -2.51 0.70 -8.76
CA GLY A 133 -1.52 1.22 -9.69
C GLY A 133 -0.18 1.50 -9.00
N GLY A 134 -0.21 2.19 -7.86
CA GLY A 134 0.98 2.44 -7.04
C GLY A 134 1.67 1.16 -6.58
N LEU A 135 0.89 0.16 -6.14
CA LEU A 135 1.43 -1.14 -5.75
C LEU A 135 2.09 -1.88 -6.93
N ARG A 136 1.45 -1.86 -8.12
CA ARG A 136 2.04 -2.45 -9.34
C ARG A 136 3.37 -1.79 -9.71
N GLN A 137 3.44 -0.45 -9.64
CA GLN A 137 4.67 0.28 -9.92
C GLN A 137 5.79 -0.07 -8.92
N LEU A 138 5.45 -0.23 -7.63
CA LEU A 138 6.41 -0.66 -6.61
C LEU A 138 6.98 -2.04 -6.94
N VAL A 139 6.12 -3.00 -7.27
CA VAL A 139 6.53 -4.37 -7.66
C VAL A 139 7.43 -4.35 -8.90
N GLU A 140 7.10 -3.53 -9.91
CA GLU A 140 7.94 -3.42 -11.11
C GLU A 140 9.31 -2.81 -10.82
N ARG A 141 9.41 -1.82 -9.92
CA ARG A 141 10.70 -1.29 -9.47
C ARG A 141 11.55 -2.36 -8.78
N VAL A 142 10.96 -3.10 -7.82
CA VAL A 142 11.66 -4.20 -7.14
C VAL A 142 12.17 -5.23 -8.15
N ARG A 143 11.33 -5.66 -9.08
CA ARG A 143 11.72 -6.59 -10.15
C ARG A 143 12.79 -6.00 -11.10
N GLY A 144 12.81 -4.68 -11.26
CA GLY A 144 13.88 -3.98 -11.98
C GLY A 144 15.23 -4.19 -11.29
N HIS A 145 15.30 -3.88 -10.00
CA HIS A 145 16.52 -4.05 -9.20
C HIS A 145 16.97 -5.52 -9.14
N GLU A 146 16.05 -6.46 -8.97
CA GLU A 146 16.37 -7.89 -9.00
C GLU A 146 16.96 -8.35 -10.33
N ARG A 147 16.44 -7.83 -11.46
CA ARG A 147 16.99 -8.10 -12.80
C ARG A 147 18.39 -7.53 -12.96
N GLU A 148 18.63 -6.32 -12.50
CA GLU A 148 19.96 -5.70 -12.53
C GLU A 148 20.97 -6.48 -11.70
N ILE A 149 20.59 -6.90 -10.47
CA ILE A 149 21.43 -7.76 -9.63
C ILE A 149 21.73 -9.09 -10.35
N MET A 150 20.71 -9.70 -10.96
CA MET A 150 20.91 -10.94 -11.72
C MET A 150 21.90 -10.75 -12.89
N GLU A 151 21.81 -9.64 -13.62
CA GLU A 151 22.73 -9.34 -14.73
C GLU A 151 24.14 -9.08 -14.23
N LEU A 152 24.31 -8.30 -13.16
CA LEU A 152 25.60 -8.07 -12.53
C LEU A 152 26.26 -9.40 -12.08
N CYS A 153 25.49 -10.28 -11.46
CA CYS A 153 26.00 -11.56 -10.99
C CYS A 153 26.28 -12.55 -12.13
N THR A 154 25.36 -12.69 -13.09
CA THR A 154 25.45 -13.77 -14.10
C THR A 154 26.24 -13.38 -15.33
N ARG A 155 26.00 -12.18 -15.90
CA ARG A 155 26.69 -11.72 -17.11
C ARG A 155 28.05 -11.13 -16.80
N ASN A 156 28.15 -10.27 -15.77
CA ASN A 156 29.37 -9.53 -15.52
C ASN A 156 30.32 -10.31 -14.61
N ALA A 157 29.82 -10.96 -13.56
CA ALA A 157 30.64 -11.75 -12.65
C ALA A 157 30.76 -13.23 -13.03
N SER A 158 30.10 -13.67 -14.14
CA SER A 158 30.13 -15.06 -14.62
C SER A 158 29.65 -16.10 -13.61
N MET A 159 28.75 -15.70 -12.71
CA MET A 159 28.09 -16.63 -11.79
C MET A 159 27.13 -17.53 -12.59
N PRO A 160 27.12 -18.85 -12.40
CA PRO A 160 26.14 -19.70 -13.08
C PRO A 160 24.71 -19.33 -12.69
N ARG A 161 23.84 -19.09 -13.68
CA ARG A 161 22.44 -18.72 -13.46
C ARG A 161 21.68 -19.71 -12.54
N PRO A 162 21.85 -21.04 -12.65
CA PRO A 162 21.22 -21.98 -11.72
C PRO A 162 21.67 -21.79 -10.27
N HIS A 163 22.93 -21.36 -10.06
CA HIS A 163 23.43 -21.04 -8.73
C HIS A 163 22.77 -19.79 -8.18
N PHE A 164 22.70 -18.71 -8.98
CA PHE A 164 22.02 -17.47 -8.58
C PHE A 164 20.57 -17.71 -8.16
N ILE A 165 19.79 -18.42 -8.98
CA ILE A 165 18.38 -18.74 -8.71
C ILE A 165 18.21 -19.52 -7.40
N LYS A 166 19.22 -20.30 -7.01
CA LYS A 166 19.18 -21.09 -5.76
C LYS A 166 19.53 -20.27 -4.52
N VAL A 167 20.45 -19.30 -4.63
CA VAL A 167 21.02 -18.61 -3.46
C VAL A 167 20.49 -17.19 -3.25
N PHE A 168 19.99 -16.54 -4.28
CA PHE A 168 19.48 -15.17 -4.18
C PHE A 168 18.09 -15.06 -3.53
N PRO A 169 17.09 -15.93 -3.84
CA PRO A 169 15.78 -15.85 -3.20
C PRO A 169 15.88 -15.96 -1.68
N GLY A 170 15.26 -15.00 -0.99
CA GLY A 170 15.31 -14.84 0.46
C GLY A 170 16.51 -14.01 0.97
N ASN A 171 17.40 -13.59 0.07
CA ASN A 171 18.53 -12.72 0.35
C ASN A 171 18.44 -11.35 -0.36
N GLU A 172 17.29 -10.99 -0.90
CA GLU A 172 17.07 -9.78 -1.71
C GLU A 172 17.47 -8.50 -0.95
N THR A 173 17.27 -8.49 0.36
CA THR A 173 17.62 -7.36 1.25
C THR A 173 18.77 -7.67 2.20
N ASN A 174 19.48 -8.78 1.99
CA ASN A 174 20.62 -9.18 2.83
C ASN A 174 21.94 -8.62 2.27
N LEU A 175 22.32 -7.44 2.71
CA LEU A 175 23.55 -6.76 2.26
C LEU A 175 24.83 -7.59 2.52
N LYS A 176 24.77 -8.64 3.35
CA LYS A 176 25.91 -9.52 3.61
C LYS A 176 26.02 -10.68 2.63
N TRP A 177 24.93 -11.01 1.93
CA TRP A 177 24.86 -12.15 1.02
C TRP A 177 25.98 -12.16 -0.03
N VAL A 178 26.23 -11.01 -0.67
CA VAL A 178 27.31 -10.90 -1.68
C VAL A 178 28.67 -11.18 -1.07
N ALA A 179 28.93 -10.70 0.14
CA ALA A 179 30.20 -10.97 0.83
C ALA A 179 30.35 -12.45 1.20
N GLU A 180 29.28 -13.12 1.58
CA GLU A 180 29.24 -14.56 1.84
C GLU A 180 29.52 -15.38 0.59
N GLU A 181 28.95 -15.00 -0.56
CA GLU A 181 29.23 -15.65 -1.84
C GLU A 181 30.67 -15.43 -2.31
N ILE A 182 31.26 -14.26 -2.09
CA ILE A 182 32.69 -14.00 -2.34
C ILE A 182 33.56 -14.88 -1.45
N ALA A 183 33.24 -14.97 -0.17
CA ALA A 183 34.02 -15.78 0.81
C ALA A 183 33.93 -17.29 0.51
N SER A 184 32.95 -17.74 -0.27
CA SER A 184 32.83 -19.14 -0.67
C SER A 184 33.98 -19.64 -1.58
N GLY A 185 34.82 -18.74 -2.11
CA GLY A 185 36.02 -19.08 -2.89
C GLY A 185 35.76 -19.71 -4.26
N LYS A 186 34.51 -19.59 -4.78
CA LYS A 186 34.14 -20.13 -6.09
C LYS A 186 34.80 -19.36 -7.24
N ALA A 187 34.85 -19.95 -8.41
CA ALA A 187 35.56 -19.40 -9.58
C ALA A 187 35.15 -17.96 -9.94
N PHE A 188 33.90 -17.58 -9.70
CA PHE A 188 33.35 -16.24 -9.95
C PHE A 188 33.59 -15.23 -8.80
N ALA A 189 34.11 -15.64 -7.65
CA ALA A 189 34.27 -14.80 -6.46
C ALA A 189 35.07 -13.51 -6.74
N LYS A 190 36.22 -13.63 -7.46
CA LYS A 190 37.05 -12.46 -7.81
C LYS A 190 36.36 -11.49 -8.75
N ALA A 191 35.54 -12.00 -9.65
CA ALA A 191 34.76 -11.14 -10.55
C ALA A 191 33.59 -10.48 -9.78
N LEU A 192 32.90 -11.23 -8.92
CA LEU A 192 31.81 -10.75 -8.08
C LEU A 192 32.26 -9.63 -7.13
N GLU A 193 33.49 -9.69 -6.61
CA GLU A 193 34.06 -8.66 -5.74
C GLU A 193 34.11 -7.28 -6.41
N ARG A 194 34.37 -7.22 -7.71
CA ARG A 194 34.39 -5.96 -8.50
C ARG A 194 33.01 -5.31 -8.59
N PHE A 195 31.94 -6.10 -8.62
CA PHE A 195 30.56 -5.63 -8.77
C PHE A 195 29.82 -5.53 -7.42
N LYS A 196 30.48 -5.92 -6.30
CA LYS A 196 29.87 -5.83 -4.95
C LYS A 196 29.25 -4.47 -4.63
N PRO A 197 29.91 -3.31 -4.87
CA PRO A 197 29.29 -2.02 -4.57
C PRO A 197 27.99 -1.79 -5.36
N ALA A 198 27.99 -2.09 -6.65
CA ALA A 198 26.81 -1.92 -7.50
C ALA A 198 25.66 -2.87 -7.10
N ILE A 199 25.97 -4.12 -6.70
CA ILE A 199 24.97 -5.08 -6.25
C ILE A 199 24.34 -4.60 -4.92
N VAL A 200 25.14 -4.11 -3.98
CA VAL A 200 24.68 -3.61 -2.68
C VAL A 200 23.83 -2.34 -2.85
N GLU A 201 24.13 -1.51 -3.84
CA GLU A 201 23.32 -0.33 -4.16
C GLU A 201 21.93 -0.70 -4.69
N GLN A 202 21.80 -1.83 -5.39
CA GLN A 202 20.53 -2.31 -5.90
C GLN A 202 19.72 -3.14 -4.88
N GLN A 203 20.35 -3.60 -3.78
CA GLN A 203 19.67 -4.30 -2.68
C GLN A 203 18.98 -3.32 -1.71
#